data_aa5d23ebdec5d1da50942e38306ec247
#
_entry.id   aa5d23ebdec5d1da50942e38306ec247
#
_cell.length_a   1.000
_cell.length_b   1.000
_cell.length_c   1.000
_cell.angle_alpha   90.00
_cell.angle_beta   90.00
_cell.angle_gamma   90.00
#
_symmetry.space_group_name_H-M   'P 1'
#
loop_
_entity.id
_entity.type
_entity.pdbx_description
1 polymer ?
#
loop_
_entity_poly.entity_id
_entity_poly.type
_entity_poly.pdbx_seq_one_letter_code
_entity_poly.pdbx_strand_id
1 'polypeptide(L)'
;MVKRYPHTAIVTIEANGRLVDGEWVSGKLVEISVPGRYDPVSDGRIILKHNSAGDEAQVHGYFYTKVRPDIDVKYLRLQVPSLNVDVDIICWEPYQSHSIINV
;
A
#
# COMPACT_ATOMS: atom_id res chain seq x y z
N MET A 1 3.50 -16.13 22.55
CA MET A 1 3.56 -16.45 21.10
C MET A 1 3.89 -15.17 20.33
N VAL A 2 4.91 -15.22 19.50
CA VAL A 2 5.26 -14.08 18.65
C VAL A 2 4.38 -14.11 17.39
N LYS A 3 3.64 -13.03 17.14
CA LYS A 3 2.83 -12.90 15.93
C LYS A 3 3.68 -12.27 14.83
N ARG A 4 3.71 -12.92 13.65
CA ARG A 4 4.43 -12.39 12.48
C ARG A 4 3.79 -11.13 11.91
N TYR A 5 2.45 -11.08 11.96
CA TYR A 5 1.66 -9.98 11.40
C TYR A 5 0.71 -9.44 12.46
N PRO A 6 1.24 -8.68 13.45
CA PRO A 6 0.44 -8.23 14.59
C PRO A 6 -0.48 -7.05 14.29
N HIS A 7 -0.34 -6.44 13.12
CA HIS A 7 -1.09 -5.23 12.79
C HIS A 7 -2.13 -5.52 11.73
N THR A 8 -3.20 -4.72 11.72
CA THR A 8 -4.19 -4.74 10.65
C THR A 8 -4.21 -3.36 10.02
N ALA A 9 -3.97 -3.31 8.71
CA ALA A 9 -4.06 -2.08 7.95
C ALA A 9 -5.40 -1.99 7.24
N ILE A 10 -5.86 -0.77 7.05
CA ILE A 10 -6.98 -0.45 6.17
C ILE A 10 -6.38 0.16 4.92
N VAL A 11 -6.56 -0.51 3.79
CA VAL A 11 -6.05 -0.05 2.50
C VAL A 11 -7.21 0.47 1.67
N THR A 12 -7.12 1.73 1.26
CA THR A 12 -8.10 2.34 0.37
C THR A 12 -7.66 2.10 -1.07
N ILE A 13 -8.54 1.50 -1.85
CA ILE A 13 -8.29 1.20 -3.26
C ILE A 13 -9.39 1.84 -4.12
N GLU A 14 -9.05 2.10 -5.39
CA GLU A 14 -10.01 2.48 -6.42
C GLU A 14 -10.21 1.29 -7.34
N ALA A 15 -11.38 0.67 -7.25
CA ALA A 15 -11.73 -0.52 -8.02
C ALA A 15 -12.65 -0.18 -9.18
N ASN A 16 -12.59 -0.98 -10.25
CA ASN A 16 -13.47 -0.89 -11.41
C ASN A 16 -13.36 0.41 -12.22
N GLY A 17 -12.23 1.12 -12.10
CA GLY A 17 -11.93 2.23 -13.00
C GLY A 17 -11.78 1.74 -14.44
N ARG A 18 -12.16 2.55 -15.43
CA ARG A 18 -12.07 2.18 -16.83
C ARG A 18 -11.95 3.40 -17.72
N LEU A 19 -11.48 3.17 -18.96
CA LEU A 19 -11.49 4.18 -20.00
C LEU A 19 -12.82 4.12 -20.75
N VAL A 20 -13.48 5.28 -20.86
CA VAL A 20 -14.70 5.45 -21.66
C VAL A 20 -14.49 6.64 -22.59
N ASP A 21 -14.59 6.41 -23.90
CA ASP A 21 -14.39 7.43 -24.93
C ASP A 21 -13.10 8.24 -24.77
N GLY A 22 -12.01 7.55 -24.39
CA GLY A 22 -10.71 8.17 -24.21
C GLY A 22 -10.52 8.87 -22.86
N GLU A 23 -11.55 8.91 -22.02
CA GLU A 23 -11.47 9.51 -20.69
C GLU A 23 -11.50 8.43 -19.60
N TRP A 24 -10.71 8.66 -18.55
CA TRP A 24 -10.72 7.77 -17.41
C TRP A 24 -11.96 8.03 -16.54
N VAL A 25 -12.76 6.99 -16.34
CA VAL A 25 -13.88 7.03 -15.42
C VAL A 25 -13.44 6.39 -14.11
N SER A 26 -13.44 7.17 -13.05
CA SER A 26 -13.06 6.69 -11.71
C SER A 26 -13.97 5.57 -11.24
N GLY A 27 -13.35 4.54 -10.68
CA GLY A 27 -14.07 3.46 -10.04
C GLY A 27 -14.54 3.82 -8.63
N LYS A 28 -15.13 2.85 -7.98
CA LYS A 28 -15.59 3.00 -6.61
C LYS A 28 -14.40 2.92 -5.64
N LEU A 29 -14.37 3.81 -4.65
CA LEU A 29 -13.41 3.70 -3.54
C LEU A 29 -13.88 2.64 -2.56
N VAL A 30 -13.01 1.71 -2.23
CA VAL A 30 -13.28 0.59 -1.32
C VAL A 30 -12.15 0.50 -0.30
N GLU A 31 -12.51 0.22 0.94
CA GLU A 31 -11.54 -0.05 2.00
C GLU A 31 -11.45 -1.56 2.23
N ILE A 32 -10.25 -2.09 2.26
CA ILE A 32 -10.01 -3.50 2.57
C ILE A 32 -9.13 -3.62 3.81
N SER A 33 -9.37 -4.66 4.60
CA SER A 33 -8.53 -4.96 5.76
C SER A 33 -7.41 -5.89 5.34
N VAL A 34 -6.18 -5.51 5.66
CA VAL A 34 -4.98 -6.28 5.29
C VAL A 34 -4.19 -6.58 6.55
N PRO A 35 -4.07 -7.86 6.95
CA PRO A 35 -3.23 -8.22 8.09
C PRO A 35 -1.76 -8.16 7.70
N GLY A 36 -0.93 -7.65 8.59
CA GLY A 36 0.48 -7.52 8.31
C GLY A 36 1.28 -6.94 9.45
N ARG A 37 2.46 -6.41 9.12
CA ARG A 37 3.37 -5.79 10.07
C ARG A 37 3.90 -4.49 9.49
N TYR A 38 3.73 -3.41 10.23
CA TYR A 38 4.29 -2.11 9.87
C TYR A 38 5.63 -1.90 10.54
N ASP A 39 6.66 -1.60 9.74
CA ASP A 39 7.99 -1.23 10.22
C ASP A 39 8.36 0.14 9.64
N PRO A 40 8.54 1.17 10.49
CA PRO A 40 9.00 2.47 10.00
C PRO A 40 10.48 2.42 9.61
N VAL A 41 10.86 3.28 8.67
CA VAL A 41 12.27 3.51 8.35
C VAL A 41 12.84 4.39 9.46
N SER A 42 13.71 3.83 10.30
CA SER A 42 14.15 4.49 11.54
C SER A 42 15.66 4.77 11.62
N ASP A 43 16.42 4.38 10.61
CA ASP A 43 17.89 4.46 10.67
C ASP A 43 18.48 5.65 9.88
N GLY A 44 17.64 6.59 9.49
CA GLY A 44 18.06 7.80 8.78
C GLY A 44 18.36 7.60 7.31
N ARG A 45 18.19 6.40 6.78
CA ARG A 45 18.41 6.15 5.34
C ARG A 45 17.32 6.82 4.52
N ILE A 46 17.71 7.32 3.35
CA ILE A 46 16.76 7.82 2.36
C ILE A 46 16.57 6.73 1.31
N ILE A 47 15.36 6.19 1.25
CA ILE A 47 14.99 5.15 0.29
C ILE A 47 13.96 5.74 -0.66
N LEU A 48 14.26 5.71 -1.95
CA LEU A 48 13.39 6.27 -2.98
C LEU A 48 12.77 5.14 -3.80
N LYS A 49 11.48 5.25 -4.06
CA LYS A 49 10.72 4.33 -4.91
C LYS A 49 9.84 5.15 -5.84
N HIS A 50 9.49 4.59 -6.99
CA HIS A 50 8.56 5.21 -7.91
C HIS A 50 7.13 4.87 -7.52
N ASN A 51 6.26 5.88 -7.47
CA ASN A 51 4.84 5.68 -7.25
C ASN A 51 4.14 5.27 -8.56
N SER A 52 2.82 5.10 -8.52
CA SER A 52 2.03 4.68 -9.68
C SER A 52 2.05 5.68 -10.84
N ALA A 53 2.35 6.95 -10.56
CA ALA A 53 2.49 7.99 -11.56
C ALA A 53 3.91 8.08 -12.15
N GLY A 54 4.86 7.28 -11.66
CA GLY A 54 6.24 7.29 -12.11
C GLY A 54 7.13 8.30 -11.39
N ASP A 55 6.62 9.05 -10.42
CA ASP A 55 7.40 10.01 -9.65
C ASP A 55 8.13 9.31 -8.52
N GLU A 56 9.33 9.82 -8.18
CA GLU A 56 10.07 9.33 -7.02
C GLU A 56 9.44 9.86 -5.73
N ALA A 57 9.31 8.98 -4.75
CA ALA A 57 8.84 9.35 -3.42
C ALA A 57 9.72 8.68 -2.37
N GLN A 58 9.93 9.39 -1.26
CA GLN A 58 10.70 8.86 -0.15
C GLN A 58 9.86 7.88 0.67
N VAL A 59 10.41 6.69 0.90
CA VAL A 59 9.75 5.66 1.71
C VAL A 59 9.97 5.98 3.19
N HIS A 60 8.89 6.09 3.94
CA HIS A 60 8.90 6.33 5.39
C HIS A 60 8.65 5.06 6.20
N GLY A 61 8.11 4.03 5.57
CA GLY A 61 7.82 2.77 6.24
C GLY A 61 7.48 1.66 5.28
N TYR A 62 7.45 0.45 5.82
CA TYR A 62 7.10 -0.76 5.09
C TYR A 62 5.97 -1.48 5.80
N PHE A 63 4.99 -1.95 5.04
CA PHE A 63 3.97 -2.83 5.57
C PHE A 63 4.12 -4.20 4.92
N TYR A 64 4.53 -5.18 5.71
CA TYR A 64 4.73 -6.56 5.26
C TYR A 64 3.43 -7.33 5.39
N THR A 65 3.01 -7.98 4.33
CA THR A 65 1.77 -8.75 4.31
C THR A 65 1.89 -9.96 3.37
N LYS A 66 1.05 -10.95 3.57
CA LYS A 66 0.89 -12.06 2.63
C LYS A 66 -0.16 -11.77 1.57
N VAL A 67 -0.92 -10.70 1.72
CA VAL A 67 -1.92 -10.30 0.73
C VAL A 67 -1.22 -9.73 -0.49
N ARG A 68 -1.54 -10.26 -1.67
CA ARG A 68 -0.95 -9.80 -2.92
C ARG A 68 -1.76 -8.68 -3.53
N PRO A 69 -1.10 -7.76 -4.26
CA PRO A 69 -1.81 -6.69 -4.94
C PRO A 69 -2.60 -7.23 -6.12
N ASP A 70 -3.78 -6.65 -6.37
CA ASP A 70 -4.53 -6.84 -7.60
C ASP A 70 -3.97 -5.93 -8.70
N ILE A 71 -3.90 -6.44 -9.94
CA ILE A 71 -3.33 -5.69 -11.06
C ILE A 71 -4.28 -4.63 -11.62
N ASP A 72 -5.58 -4.76 -11.37
CA ASP A 72 -6.61 -3.91 -11.99
C ASP A 72 -7.13 -2.82 -11.05
N VAL A 73 -6.47 -2.58 -9.91
CA VAL A 73 -6.89 -1.57 -8.94
C VAL A 73 -5.76 -0.59 -8.66
N LYS A 74 -6.13 0.63 -8.26
CA LYS A 74 -5.18 1.62 -7.76
C LYS A 74 -5.17 1.57 -6.24
N TYR A 75 -3.97 1.55 -5.67
CA TYR A 75 -3.78 1.61 -4.23
C TYR A 75 -3.51 3.05 -3.85
N LEU A 76 -4.32 3.61 -2.97
CA LEU A 76 -4.27 5.03 -2.67
C LEU A 76 -3.67 5.32 -1.30
N ARG A 77 -4.17 4.67 -0.26
CA ARG A 77 -3.87 5.05 1.11
C ARG A 77 -3.79 3.84 2.03
N LEU A 78 -2.89 3.90 3.02
CA LEU A 78 -2.74 2.87 4.04
C LEU A 78 -2.91 3.50 5.41
N GLN A 79 -3.78 2.90 6.23
CA GLN A 79 -4.00 3.31 7.61
C GLN A 79 -3.73 2.12 8.53
N VAL A 80 -2.98 2.36 9.59
CA VAL A 80 -2.82 1.39 10.68
C VAL A 80 -3.31 2.07 11.96
N PRO A 81 -4.58 1.90 12.30
CA PRO A 81 -5.17 2.66 13.42
C PRO A 81 -4.49 2.41 14.77
N SER A 82 -4.04 1.18 15.01
CA SER A 82 -3.35 0.83 16.27
C SER A 82 -2.02 1.56 16.44
N LEU A 83 -1.41 2.02 15.36
CA LEU A 83 -0.13 2.74 15.37
C LEU A 83 -0.27 4.22 14.99
N ASN A 84 -1.50 4.67 14.77
CA ASN A 84 -1.77 6.05 14.34
C ASN A 84 -1.10 6.40 13.00
N VAL A 85 -0.98 5.44 12.12
CA VAL A 85 -0.39 5.60 10.79
C VAL A 85 -1.49 5.87 9.78
N ASP A 86 -1.30 6.90 8.95
CA ASP A 86 -2.22 7.29 7.89
C ASP A 86 -1.41 7.96 6.79
N VAL A 87 -1.08 7.20 5.74
CA VAL A 87 -0.12 7.62 4.71
C VAL A 87 -0.58 7.15 3.33
N ASP A 88 -0.07 7.83 2.31
CA ASP A 88 -0.28 7.42 0.93
C ASP A 88 0.60 6.22 0.58
N ILE A 89 0.07 5.32 -0.24
CA ILE A 89 0.83 4.18 -0.73
C ILE A 89 1.69 4.64 -1.90
N ILE A 90 3.00 4.37 -1.81
CA ILE A 90 3.94 4.64 -2.91
C ILE A 90 3.87 3.51 -3.93
N CYS A 91 4.12 2.28 -3.49
CA CYS A 91 4.01 1.11 -4.35
C CYS A 91 3.82 -0.15 -3.51
N TRP A 92 3.21 -1.17 -4.10
CA TRP A 92 2.99 -2.45 -3.47
C TRP A 92 3.71 -3.50 -4.30
N GLU A 93 4.80 -4.04 -3.75
CA GLU A 93 5.68 -4.97 -4.45
C GLU A 93 5.42 -6.40 -4.00
N PRO A 94 4.97 -7.30 -4.90
CA PRO A 94 4.82 -8.70 -4.56
C PRO A 94 6.17 -9.43 -4.64
N TYR A 95 6.40 -10.32 -3.68
CA TYR A 95 7.54 -11.22 -3.65
C TYR A 95 7.05 -12.67 -3.58
N GLN A 96 7.97 -13.62 -3.55
CA GLN A 96 7.63 -15.04 -3.65
C GLN A 96 6.80 -15.54 -2.46
N SER A 97 7.10 -15.10 -1.24
CA SER A 97 6.44 -15.57 -0.01
C SER A 97 5.59 -14.50 0.69
N HIS A 98 5.73 -13.24 0.27
CA HIS A 98 5.06 -12.10 0.90
C HIS A 98 5.00 -10.94 -0.08
N SER A 99 4.39 -9.84 0.34
CA SER A 99 4.45 -8.58 -0.40
C SER A 99 4.75 -7.43 0.55
N ILE A 100 5.25 -6.33 0.01
CA ILE A 100 5.63 -5.15 0.78
C ILE A 100 4.91 -3.93 0.21
N ILE A 101 4.14 -3.25 1.06
CA ILE A 101 3.54 -1.96 0.73
C ILE A 101 4.51 -0.87 1.20
N ASN A 102 5.07 -0.12 0.26
CA ASN A 102 5.97 1.00 0.57
C ASN A 102 5.14 2.27 0.75
N VAL A 103 5.32 2.94 1.87
CA VAL A 103 4.55 4.14 2.23
C VAL A 103 5.41 5.30 2.68
#